data_bb4eab0e8d41a7e78ea5cd379ad89ed0
#
_entry.id   bb4eab0e8d41a7e78ea5cd379ad89ed0
#
_cell.length_a   1.000
_cell.length_b   1.000
_cell.length_c   1.000
_cell.angle_alpha   90.00
_cell.angle_beta   90.00
_cell.angle_gamma   90.00
#
_symmetry.space_group_name_H-M   'P 1'
#
loop_
_entity.id
_entity.type
_entity.pdbx_description
1 polymer ?
#
loop_
_entity_poly.entity_id
_entity_poly.type
_entity_poly.pdbx_seq_one_letter_code
_entity_poly.pdbx_strand_id
1 'polypeptide(L)'
;MSVVAKAIVIDASVALKWVFSDEEGIEQAAQLLIDSVEGRLALHAPDLLGYEWGNGLWAALRQQRILWEEALTAMSALSLLNIHFHPFSEVKDLTLELAHRHQRSYYDSAYLALAQQLGVWCFTGDKRLYNALSQQLDWLRWVGDYRLDSLP
;
A
#
# COMPACT_ATOMS: atom_id res chain seq x y z
N MET A 1 -5.23 29.39 5.04
CA MET A 1 -5.92 28.15 5.43
C MET A 1 -5.04 26.96 5.09
N SER A 2 -4.77 26.11 6.07
CA SER A 2 -4.08 24.85 5.79
C SER A 2 -5.03 23.91 5.05
N VAL A 3 -4.61 23.42 3.88
CA VAL A 3 -5.32 22.36 3.18
C VAL A 3 -5.05 21.06 3.94
N VAL A 4 -6.11 20.43 4.45
CA VAL A 4 -5.99 19.11 5.10
C VAL A 4 -5.66 18.11 4.00
N ALA A 5 -4.54 17.41 4.13
CA ALA A 5 -4.15 16.37 3.19
C ALA A 5 -5.22 15.26 3.17
N LYS A 6 -5.54 14.76 1.99
CA LYS A 6 -6.34 13.55 1.84
C LYS A 6 -5.54 12.36 2.34
N ALA A 7 -6.19 11.30 2.77
CA ALA A 7 -5.53 10.13 3.36
C ALA A 7 -5.99 8.85 2.69
N ILE A 8 -5.07 7.91 2.51
CA ILE A 8 -5.33 6.57 1.99
C ILE A 8 -4.47 5.53 2.72
N VAL A 9 -4.87 4.28 2.61
CA VAL A 9 -4.01 3.14 2.92
C VAL A 9 -3.44 2.60 1.62
N ILE A 10 -2.16 2.26 1.62
CA ILE A 10 -1.51 1.54 0.51
C ILE A 10 -1.06 0.17 0.98
N ASP A 11 -1.13 -0.83 0.11
CA ASP A 11 -0.51 -2.12 0.38
C ASP A 11 0.91 -2.19 -0.22
N ALA A 12 1.63 -3.26 0.08
CA ALA A 12 3.01 -3.43 -0.38
C ALA A 12 3.12 -3.49 -1.90
N SER A 13 2.08 -3.99 -2.59
CA SER A 13 2.09 -4.08 -4.05
C SER A 13 2.11 -2.71 -4.72
N VAL A 14 1.51 -1.68 -4.09
CA VAL A 14 1.62 -0.30 -4.57
C VAL A 14 3.03 0.23 -4.37
N ALA A 15 3.57 0.10 -3.15
CA ALA A 15 4.90 0.61 -2.82
C ALA A 15 6.00 -0.03 -3.69
N LEU A 16 5.90 -1.33 -3.96
CA LEU A 16 6.89 -2.04 -4.79
C LEU A 16 6.90 -1.56 -6.24
N LYS A 17 5.82 -0.96 -6.74
CA LYS A 17 5.82 -0.33 -8.07
C LYS A 17 6.73 0.90 -8.15
N TRP A 18 7.12 1.46 -7.02
CA TRP A 18 8.09 2.57 -7.01
C TRP A 18 9.53 2.08 -7.30
N VAL A 19 9.78 0.79 -7.11
CA VAL A 19 11.10 0.17 -7.37
C VAL A 19 11.10 -0.59 -8.70
N PHE A 20 10.02 -1.30 -8.99
CA PHE A 20 9.91 -2.17 -10.16
C PHE A 20 8.98 -1.55 -11.20
N SER A 21 9.55 -1.13 -12.33
CA SER A 21 8.86 -0.31 -13.34
C SER A 21 8.30 -1.12 -14.52
N ASP A 22 8.12 -2.41 -14.35
CA ASP A 22 7.65 -3.32 -15.40
C ASP A 22 6.20 -3.80 -15.23
N GLU A 23 5.42 -3.15 -14.35
CA GLU A 23 4.06 -3.56 -14.01
C GLU A 23 3.02 -2.51 -14.43
N GLU A 24 1.73 -2.91 -14.46
CA GLU A 24 0.63 -2.00 -14.71
C GLU A 24 0.43 -1.02 -13.55
N GLY A 25 -0.04 0.19 -13.84
CA GLY A 25 -0.36 1.19 -12.82
C GLY A 25 0.83 1.96 -12.28
N ILE A 26 1.98 1.86 -12.93
CA ILE A 26 3.21 2.53 -12.51
C ILE A 26 3.09 4.04 -12.52
N GLU A 27 2.49 4.62 -13.56
CA GLU A 27 2.31 6.07 -13.66
C GLU A 27 1.46 6.60 -12.51
N GLN A 28 0.40 5.90 -12.16
CA GLN A 28 -0.50 6.26 -11.06
C GLN A 28 0.18 6.04 -9.71
N ALA A 29 0.95 4.97 -9.55
CA ALA A 29 1.73 4.75 -8.32
C ALA A 29 2.79 5.85 -8.14
N ALA A 30 3.45 6.28 -9.21
CA ALA A 30 4.39 7.40 -9.19
C ALA A 30 3.69 8.72 -8.82
N GLN A 31 2.52 8.98 -9.39
CA GLN A 31 1.76 10.19 -9.07
C GLN A 31 1.32 10.20 -7.60
N LEU A 32 0.89 9.07 -7.09
CA LEU A 32 0.53 8.90 -5.69
C LEU A 32 1.72 9.23 -4.76
N LEU A 33 2.92 8.78 -5.11
CA LEU A 33 4.13 9.09 -4.37
C LEU A 33 4.43 10.59 -4.41
N ILE A 34 4.33 11.22 -5.58
CA ILE A 34 4.55 12.67 -5.76
C ILE A 34 3.56 13.46 -4.89
N ASP A 35 2.29 13.09 -4.91
CA ASP A 35 1.26 13.77 -4.11
C ASP A 35 1.55 13.65 -2.61
N SER A 36 2.09 12.51 -2.19
CA SER A 36 2.51 12.30 -0.80
C SER A 36 3.71 13.18 -0.43
N VAL A 37 4.74 13.20 -1.28
CA VAL A 37 5.96 14.01 -1.05
C VAL A 37 5.62 15.49 -0.99
N GLU A 38 4.67 15.93 -1.82
CA GLU A 38 4.22 17.33 -1.85
C GLU A 38 3.21 17.69 -0.74
N GLY A 39 2.89 16.75 0.14
CA GLY A 39 2.03 17.00 1.28
C GLY A 39 0.53 17.07 0.98
N ARG A 40 0.12 16.66 -0.22
CA ARG A 40 -1.29 16.65 -0.62
C ARG A 40 -2.00 15.35 -0.23
N LEU A 41 -1.23 14.30 0.05
CA LEU A 41 -1.73 12.97 0.34
C LEU A 41 -0.99 12.38 1.53
N ALA A 42 -1.72 11.93 2.54
CA ALA A 42 -1.16 11.19 3.67
C ALA A 42 -1.26 9.69 3.40
N LEU A 43 -0.14 8.99 3.51
CA LEU A 43 -0.09 7.53 3.33
C LEU A 43 -0.10 6.83 4.67
N HIS A 44 -0.95 5.82 4.80
CA HIS A 44 -1.05 4.96 5.98
C HIS A 44 -0.83 3.51 5.59
N ALA A 45 -0.21 2.75 6.47
CA ALA A 45 -0.02 1.31 6.29
C ALA A 45 0.13 0.63 7.66
N PRO A 46 -0.20 -0.66 7.78
CA PRO A 46 0.19 -1.42 8.96
C PRO A 46 1.71 -1.64 8.96
N ASP A 47 2.26 -1.92 10.14
CA ASP A 47 3.70 -2.24 10.29
C ASP A 47 4.16 -3.37 9.36
N LEU A 48 3.25 -4.24 8.97
CA LEU A 48 3.48 -5.31 8.00
C LEU A 48 4.12 -4.81 6.69
N LEU A 49 3.81 -3.58 6.26
CA LEU A 49 4.36 -3.03 5.01
C LEU A 49 5.89 -3.10 4.97
N GLY A 50 6.55 -2.80 6.07
CA GLY A 50 8.00 -2.87 6.14
C GLY A 50 8.55 -4.28 5.86
N TYR A 51 7.90 -5.29 6.41
CA TYR A 51 8.30 -6.69 6.18
C TYR A 51 8.02 -7.13 4.75
N GLU A 52 6.87 -6.78 4.21
CA GLU A 52 6.53 -7.14 2.83
C GLU A 52 7.40 -6.39 1.82
N TRP A 53 7.73 -5.13 2.11
CA TRP A 53 8.70 -4.36 1.33
C TRP A 53 10.05 -5.08 1.29
N GLY A 54 10.58 -5.44 2.46
CA GLY A 54 11.85 -6.18 2.55
C GLY A 54 11.80 -7.53 1.84
N ASN A 55 10.69 -8.24 1.97
CA ASN A 55 10.51 -9.52 1.29
C ASN A 55 10.45 -9.37 -0.24
N GLY A 56 9.81 -8.32 -0.73
CA GLY A 56 9.79 -8.01 -2.17
C GLY A 56 11.18 -7.72 -2.72
N LEU A 57 12.00 -6.98 -1.99
CA LEU A 57 13.39 -6.71 -2.36
C LEU A 57 14.24 -8.00 -2.31
N TRP A 58 14.04 -8.82 -1.30
CA TRP A 58 14.71 -10.11 -1.20
C TRP A 58 14.37 -11.02 -2.37
N ALA A 59 13.10 -11.11 -2.75
CA ALA A 59 12.67 -11.89 -3.90
C ALA A 59 13.33 -11.40 -5.19
N ALA A 60 13.42 -10.08 -5.38
CA ALA A 60 14.07 -9.48 -6.54
C ALA A 60 15.59 -9.76 -6.58
N LEU A 61 16.25 -9.74 -5.43
CA LEU A 61 17.67 -10.12 -5.31
C LEU A 61 17.88 -11.57 -5.73
N ARG A 62 17.04 -12.48 -5.24
CA ARG A 62 17.11 -13.90 -5.60
C ARG A 62 16.89 -14.15 -7.09
N GLN A 63 16.06 -13.34 -7.72
CA GLN A 63 15.76 -13.41 -9.15
C GLN A 63 16.77 -12.62 -9.99
N GLN A 64 17.77 -12.01 -9.36
CA GLN A 64 18.78 -11.18 -10.02
C GLN A 64 18.19 -9.99 -10.80
N ARG A 65 17.06 -9.46 -10.32
CA ARG A 65 16.39 -8.30 -10.92
C ARG A 65 16.97 -6.98 -10.43
N ILE A 66 17.60 -6.96 -9.26
CA ILE A 66 18.25 -5.79 -8.66
C ILE A 66 19.59 -6.19 -8.05
N LEU A 67 20.49 -5.21 -7.93
CA LEU A 67 21.78 -5.36 -7.27
C LEU A 67 21.63 -5.15 -5.76
N TRP A 68 22.60 -5.67 -5.01
CA TRP A 68 22.62 -5.50 -3.54
C TRP A 68 22.56 -4.04 -3.12
N GLU A 69 23.35 -3.17 -3.76
CA GLU A 69 23.37 -1.74 -3.46
C GLU A 69 22.03 -1.07 -3.74
N GLU A 70 21.34 -1.49 -4.79
CA GLU A 70 19.99 -0.99 -5.12
C GLU A 70 18.99 -1.41 -4.06
N ALA A 71 19.09 -2.65 -3.57
CA ALA A 71 18.22 -3.14 -2.48
C ALA A 71 18.45 -2.36 -1.18
N LEU A 72 19.69 -2.08 -0.82
CA LEU A 72 20.01 -1.28 0.36
C LEU A 72 19.49 0.15 0.24
N THR A 73 19.61 0.75 -0.94
CA THR A 73 19.06 2.09 -1.21
C THR A 73 17.54 2.09 -1.05
N ALA A 74 16.87 1.09 -1.60
CA ALA A 74 15.41 0.95 -1.49
C ALA A 74 14.96 0.75 -0.04
N MET A 75 15.69 -0.07 0.74
CA MET A 75 15.39 -0.24 2.17
C MET A 75 15.46 1.08 2.93
N SER A 76 16.50 1.87 2.68
CA SER A 76 16.66 3.18 3.32
C SER A 76 15.59 4.16 2.86
N ALA A 77 15.21 4.12 1.58
CA ALA A 77 14.22 5.02 1.00
C ALA A 77 12.86 4.91 1.68
N LEU A 78 12.44 3.72 2.09
CA LEU A 78 11.16 3.54 2.77
C LEU A 78 11.08 4.39 4.05
N SER A 79 12.17 4.48 4.80
CA SER A 79 12.24 5.28 6.03
C SER A 79 12.18 6.79 5.77
N LEU A 80 12.54 7.24 4.56
CA LEU A 80 12.51 8.64 4.17
C LEU A 80 11.11 9.08 3.71
N LEU A 81 10.26 8.13 3.38
CA LEU A 81 8.86 8.42 3.03
C LEU A 81 8.07 8.64 4.30
N ASN A 82 7.19 9.62 4.28
CA ASN A 82 6.38 9.99 5.43
C ASN A 82 5.13 9.10 5.53
N ILE A 83 5.33 7.79 5.66
CA ILE A 83 4.25 6.83 5.82
C ILE A 83 3.90 6.71 7.29
N HIS A 84 2.61 6.82 7.60
CA HIS A 84 2.09 6.60 8.95
C HIS A 84 1.89 5.11 9.18
N PHE A 85 2.80 4.48 9.91
CA PHE A 85 2.71 3.06 10.25
C PHE A 85 1.84 2.84 11.47
N HIS A 86 1.00 1.82 11.42
CA HIS A 86 0.09 1.44 12.50
C HIS A 86 0.48 0.07 13.06
N PRO A 87 0.59 -0.07 14.40
CA PRO A 87 1.03 -1.31 15.01
C PRO A 87 -0.03 -2.41 14.92
N PHE A 88 0.45 -3.64 15.00
CA PHE A 88 -0.39 -4.84 15.01
C PHE A 88 -1.56 -4.74 16.00
N SER A 89 -1.31 -4.19 17.19
CA SER A 89 -2.32 -4.07 18.24
C SER A 89 -3.55 -3.26 17.85
N GLU A 90 -3.43 -2.33 16.91
CA GLU A 90 -4.56 -1.50 16.46
C GLU A 90 -5.49 -2.22 15.50
N VAL A 91 -4.99 -3.19 14.73
CA VAL A 91 -5.74 -3.80 13.64
C VAL A 91 -6.02 -5.29 13.82
N LYS A 92 -5.42 -5.91 14.82
CA LYS A 92 -5.36 -7.38 14.96
C LYS A 92 -6.71 -8.10 14.91
N ASP A 93 -7.72 -7.57 15.60
CA ASP A 93 -9.02 -8.24 15.71
C ASP A 93 -9.84 -8.07 14.43
N LEU A 94 -9.92 -6.85 13.91
CA LEU A 94 -10.62 -6.58 12.66
C LEU A 94 -9.96 -7.32 11.49
N THR A 95 -8.63 -7.42 11.49
CA THR A 95 -7.89 -8.18 10.49
C THR A 95 -8.32 -9.64 10.47
N LEU A 96 -8.44 -10.26 11.65
CA LEU A 96 -8.88 -11.65 11.74
C LEU A 96 -10.32 -11.82 11.25
N GLU A 97 -11.19 -10.88 11.62
CA GLU A 97 -12.59 -10.86 11.19
C GLU A 97 -12.72 -10.77 9.66
N LEU A 98 -11.98 -9.85 9.04
CA LEU A 98 -12.02 -9.68 7.59
C LEU A 98 -11.40 -10.88 6.85
N ALA A 99 -10.30 -11.42 7.38
CA ALA A 99 -9.69 -12.63 6.82
C ALA A 99 -10.67 -13.79 6.81
N HIS A 100 -11.39 -14.00 7.91
CA HIS A 100 -12.40 -15.05 8.03
C HIS A 100 -13.59 -14.80 7.10
N ARG A 101 -14.12 -13.58 7.11
CA ARG A 101 -15.31 -13.20 6.31
C ARG A 101 -15.08 -13.34 4.81
N HIS A 102 -13.91 -12.89 4.35
CA HIS A 102 -13.61 -12.81 2.91
C HIS A 102 -12.69 -13.94 2.42
N GLN A 103 -12.27 -14.84 3.31
CA GLN A 103 -11.39 -15.98 2.97
C GLN A 103 -10.10 -15.50 2.28
N ARG A 104 -9.51 -14.43 2.82
CA ARG A 104 -8.23 -13.89 2.36
C ARG A 104 -7.17 -14.08 3.42
N SER A 105 -5.91 -13.96 3.02
CA SER A 105 -4.81 -14.06 3.98
C SER A 105 -4.94 -13.00 5.09
N TYR A 106 -4.39 -13.31 6.25
CA TYR A 106 -4.29 -12.35 7.35
C TYR A 106 -3.52 -11.09 6.91
N TYR A 107 -2.48 -11.27 6.08
CA TYR A 107 -1.64 -10.20 5.58
C TYR A 107 -2.42 -9.22 4.68
N ASP A 108 -3.13 -9.72 3.67
CA ASP A 108 -3.98 -8.88 2.81
C ASP A 108 -5.03 -8.15 3.65
N SER A 109 -5.62 -8.87 4.61
CA SER A 109 -6.68 -8.34 5.46
C SER A 109 -6.21 -7.25 6.41
N ALA A 110 -4.91 -7.20 6.76
CA ALA A 110 -4.36 -6.15 7.62
C ALA A 110 -4.50 -4.76 6.97
N TYR A 111 -4.23 -4.65 5.69
CA TYR A 111 -4.41 -3.39 4.95
C TYR A 111 -5.87 -3.00 4.85
N LEU A 112 -6.73 -3.97 4.57
CA LEU A 112 -8.17 -3.76 4.49
C LEU A 112 -8.73 -3.30 5.84
N ALA A 113 -8.31 -3.94 6.92
CA ALA A 113 -8.76 -3.58 8.26
C ALA A 113 -8.35 -2.15 8.64
N LEU A 114 -7.11 -1.78 8.34
CA LEU A 114 -6.64 -0.42 8.63
C LEU A 114 -7.46 0.63 7.87
N ALA A 115 -7.72 0.40 6.59
CA ALA A 115 -8.52 1.32 5.79
C ALA A 115 -9.94 1.45 6.34
N GLN A 116 -10.56 0.35 6.74
CA GLN A 116 -11.89 0.37 7.34
C GLN A 116 -11.89 1.16 8.65
N GLN A 117 -10.91 0.95 9.52
CA GLN A 117 -10.80 1.68 10.78
C GLN A 117 -10.62 3.18 10.60
N LEU A 118 -9.81 3.58 9.62
CA LEU A 118 -9.54 4.98 9.33
C LEU A 118 -10.65 5.63 8.50
N GLY A 119 -11.57 4.85 7.92
CA GLY A 119 -12.62 5.36 7.05
C GLY A 119 -12.07 5.93 5.74
N VAL A 120 -11.00 5.37 5.20
CA VAL A 120 -10.34 5.82 3.97
C VAL A 120 -10.26 4.70 2.94
N TRP A 121 -9.93 5.03 1.70
CA TRP A 121 -9.74 4.04 0.66
C TRP A 121 -8.40 3.32 0.83
N CYS A 122 -8.38 2.05 0.45
CA CYS A 122 -7.18 1.23 0.34
C CYS A 122 -6.85 1.04 -1.14
N PHE A 123 -5.65 1.42 -1.56
CA PHE A 123 -5.17 1.18 -2.92
C PHE A 123 -4.28 -0.07 -2.94
N THR A 124 -4.54 -0.93 -3.91
CA THR A 124 -3.75 -2.13 -4.16
C THR A 124 -3.19 -2.12 -5.58
N GLY A 125 -2.00 -2.66 -5.75
CA GLY A 125 -1.40 -2.99 -7.04
C GLY A 125 -1.59 -4.45 -7.43
N ASP A 126 -2.31 -5.22 -6.63
CA ASP A 126 -2.62 -6.63 -6.87
C ASP A 126 -3.99 -6.77 -7.53
N LYS A 127 -4.00 -7.06 -8.83
CA LYS A 127 -5.24 -7.25 -9.60
C LYS A 127 -6.08 -8.40 -9.09
N ARG A 128 -5.47 -9.47 -8.59
CA ARG A 128 -6.20 -10.63 -8.06
C ARG A 128 -6.99 -10.25 -6.83
N LEU A 129 -6.37 -9.50 -5.92
CA LEU A 129 -7.04 -9.01 -4.73
C LEU A 129 -8.19 -8.07 -5.11
N TYR A 130 -7.92 -7.10 -5.98
CA TYR A 130 -8.93 -6.15 -6.44
C TYR A 130 -10.11 -6.85 -7.09
N ASN A 131 -9.87 -7.76 -8.03
CA ASN A 131 -10.94 -8.48 -8.73
C ASN A 131 -11.75 -9.36 -7.79
N ALA A 132 -11.11 -9.92 -6.77
CA ALA A 132 -11.79 -10.81 -5.81
C ALA A 132 -12.75 -10.06 -4.88
N LEU A 133 -12.41 -8.82 -4.46
CA LEU A 133 -13.09 -8.15 -3.36
C LEU A 133 -13.72 -6.79 -3.72
N SER A 134 -13.43 -6.21 -4.88
CA SER A 134 -13.86 -4.84 -5.19
C SER A 134 -15.37 -4.65 -5.22
N GLN A 135 -16.13 -5.69 -5.53
CA GLN A 135 -17.61 -5.62 -5.52
C GLN A 135 -18.20 -5.72 -4.11
N GLN A 136 -17.45 -6.26 -3.16
CA GLN A 136 -17.87 -6.41 -1.76
C GLN A 136 -17.36 -5.26 -0.90
N LEU A 137 -16.23 -4.68 -1.26
CA LEU A 137 -15.57 -3.59 -0.53
C LEU A 137 -15.40 -2.40 -1.47
N ASP A 138 -16.32 -1.46 -1.42
CA ASP A 138 -16.33 -0.27 -2.29
C ASP A 138 -15.15 0.68 -2.02
N TRP A 139 -14.51 0.55 -0.87
CA TRP A 139 -13.33 1.32 -0.48
C TRP A 139 -12.00 0.66 -0.88
N LEU A 140 -12.02 -0.53 -1.48
CA LEU A 140 -10.83 -1.16 -2.09
C LEU A 140 -10.72 -0.67 -3.54
N ARG A 141 -9.56 -0.07 -3.89
CA ARG A 141 -9.34 0.57 -5.19
C ARG A 141 -8.11 0.01 -5.88
N TRP A 142 -8.17 -0.03 -7.20
CA TRP A 142 -7.03 -0.38 -8.04
C TRP A 142 -6.11 0.85 -8.19
N VAL A 143 -4.80 0.67 -8.00
CA VAL A 143 -3.84 1.78 -8.07
C VAL A 143 -3.84 2.47 -9.44
N GLY A 144 -4.09 1.74 -10.51
CA GLY A 144 -4.20 2.31 -11.86
C GLY A 144 -5.34 3.30 -12.03
N ASP A 145 -6.30 3.32 -11.11
CA ASP A 145 -7.41 4.28 -11.10
C ASP A 145 -7.15 5.48 -10.16
N TYR A 146 -5.94 5.56 -9.60
CA TYR A 146 -5.63 6.63 -8.66
C TYR A 146 -5.71 8.01 -9.31
N ARG A 147 -6.44 8.90 -8.67
CA ARG A 147 -6.49 10.34 -8.95
C ARG A 147 -6.74 11.07 -7.63
N LEU A 148 -5.93 12.05 -7.32
CA LEU A 148 -6.08 12.82 -6.09
C LEU A 148 -7.48 13.45 -5.98
N ASP A 149 -7.98 13.99 -7.09
CA ASP A 149 -9.29 14.67 -7.14
C ASP A 149 -10.47 13.73 -6.87
N SER A 150 -10.32 12.42 -7.09
CA SER A 150 -11.39 11.45 -6.89
C SER A 150 -11.50 10.96 -5.45
N LEU A 151 -10.54 11.28 -4.60
CA LEU A 151 -10.58 10.88 -3.18
C LEU A 151 -11.64 11.65 -2.42
N PRO A 152 -12.38 10.97 -1.52
CA PRO A 152 -13.38 11.63 -0.69
C PRO A 152 -12.79 12.63 0.30
#